data_ca3ea7cdc1166d1ce9adaa284e0d54c6
#
_entry.id   ca3ea7cdc1166d1ce9adaa284e0d54c6
#
_cell.length_a   1.000
_cell.length_b   1.000
_cell.length_c   1.000
_cell.angle_alpha   90.00
_cell.angle_beta   90.00
_cell.angle_gamma   90.00
#
_symmetry.space_group_name_H-M   'P 1'
#
loop_
_entity.id
_entity.type
_entity.pdbx_description
1 polymer ?
#
loop_
_entity_poly.entity_id
_entity_poly.type
_entity_poly.pdbx_seq_one_letter_code
_entity_poly.pdbx_strand_id
1 'polypeptide(L)'
;KNYMYQTFTYSPLDRVYYDGKTKDILPKELELMDIDRLFIVSSSTISKKTDEIDKIKDILGKKFVGIFDSCEEHSPLENVVECAKKIKSTRPDMILTVGGGTPIDTVKVSQLCLTLGIFSSAELKKISGKIQNVNSNIRQIAVPTTLSGGEYSIVGGAMDTKRKLKEGYLGTDLCPQVVILDPYISTHTPNWLWLSTAIRSIDHAIEGFCSNLKNPLINHNALETLRIFSNSLRETKDDCYNIKARSQSQKAVWMIAKNMGNVTMGASHGIGYLLGSIGSVPHGQTSCVMLPAVLKWNEDFHPEKDKMIANALGRPKLKAYEAVKELIIDLGLPHCLQDVGIGRDK
;
A
#
# COMPACT_ATOMS: atom_id res chain seq x y z
N LYS A 1 10.42 22.50 33.33
CA LYS A 1 9.85 21.22 32.83
C LYS A 1 9.48 21.48 31.38
N ASN A 2 10.32 21.04 30.45
CA ASN A 2 9.94 21.04 29.00
C ASN A 2 8.85 20.01 28.81
N TYR A 3 7.62 20.43 28.64
CA TYR A 3 6.55 19.57 28.15
C TYR A 3 6.81 19.29 26.68
N MET A 4 7.37 18.12 26.39
CA MET A 4 7.54 17.66 25.03
C MET A 4 6.16 17.15 24.55
N TYR A 5 5.41 18.00 23.85
CA TYR A 5 4.14 17.58 23.24
C TYR A 5 4.43 16.63 22.06
N GLN A 6 3.50 15.72 21.80
CA GLN A 6 3.50 14.86 20.63
C GLN A 6 2.46 15.38 19.63
N THR A 7 2.77 15.25 18.35
CA THR A 7 1.85 15.65 17.27
C THR A 7 1.42 14.45 16.49
N PHE A 8 0.21 14.48 15.96
CA PHE A 8 -0.32 13.51 15.00
C PHE A 8 -0.79 14.29 13.78
N THR A 9 -0.23 13.93 12.62
CA THR A 9 -0.59 14.58 11.36
C THR A 9 -1.43 13.61 10.51
N TYR A 10 -2.59 14.06 10.09
CA TYR A 10 -3.43 13.31 9.16
C TYR A 10 -2.94 13.49 7.73
N SER A 11 -2.93 12.41 6.95
CA SER A 11 -2.79 12.50 5.50
C SER A 11 -4.00 13.21 4.91
N PRO A 12 -3.87 13.94 3.78
CA PRO A 12 -4.95 14.67 3.13
C PRO A 12 -5.90 13.73 2.38
N LEU A 13 -6.54 12.84 3.11
CA LEU A 13 -7.54 11.86 2.67
C LEU A 13 -8.92 12.32 3.16
N ASP A 14 -9.82 12.63 2.23
CA ASP A 14 -11.14 13.15 2.57
C ASP A 14 -12.11 12.05 2.98
N ARG A 15 -12.16 10.95 2.20
CA ARG A 15 -13.15 9.89 2.37
C ARG A 15 -12.61 8.51 2.06
N VAL A 16 -13.16 7.52 2.77
CA VAL A 16 -12.98 6.09 2.46
C VAL A 16 -14.36 5.46 2.34
N TYR A 17 -14.65 4.89 1.18
CA TYR A 17 -15.81 4.05 0.95
C TYR A 17 -15.45 2.59 1.19
N TYR A 18 -16.29 1.84 1.84
CA TYR A 18 -16.09 0.43 2.15
C TYR A 18 -17.41 -0.35 2.03
N ASP A 19 -17.31 -1.66 1.89
CA ASP A 19 -18.44 -2.57 1.70
C ASP A 19 -19.32 -2.27 0.46
N GLY A 20 -18.74 -1.62 -0.55
CA GLY A 20 -19.44 -1.23 -1.76
C GLY A 20 -18.68 -1.57 -3.04
N LYS A 21 -19.35 -1.39 -4.18
CA LYS A 21 -18.76 -1.58 -5.50
C LYS A 21 -18.38 -0.24 -6.10
N THR A 22 -17.23 -0.18 -6.74
CA THR A 22 -16.74 1.02 -7.45
C THR A 22 -17.77 1.55 -8.42
N LYS A 23 -18.45 0.70 -9.16
CA LYS A 23 -19.48 1.09 -10.14
C LYS A 23 -20.67 1.86 -9.54
N ASP A 24 -21.00 1.62 -8.27
CA ASP A 24 -22.12 2.24 -7.59
C ASP A 24 -21.70 3.53 -6.85
N ILE A 25 -20.43 3.62 -6.45
CA ILE A 25 -19.85 4.72 -5.68
C ILE A 25 -19.30 5.81 -6.60
N LEU A 26 -18.53 5.43 -7.62
CA LEU A 26 -17.80 6.36 -8.47
C LEU A 26 -18.66 7.45 -9.12
N PRO A 27 -19.84 7.15 -9.71
CA PRO A 27 -20.67 8.21 -10.31
C PRO A 27 -21.08 9.28 -9.32
N LYS A 28 -21.48 8.89 -8.10
CA LYS A 28 -21.87 9.81 -7.04
C LYS A 28 -20.70 10.65 -6.54
N GLU A 29 -19.53 10.04 -6.43
CA GLU A 29 -18.32 10.75 -5.99
C GLU A 29 -17.88 11.79 -7.02
N LEU A 30 -17.94 11.47 -8.31
CA LEU A 30 -17.60 12.40 -9.37
C LEU A 30 -18.58 13.59 -9.43
N GLU A 31 -19.87 13.35 -9.16
CA GLU A 31 -20.86 14.41 -9.05
C GLU A 31 -20.60 15.29 -7.82
N LEU A 32 -20.32 14.67 -6.66
CA LEU A 32 -20.01 15.38 -5.40
C LEU A 32 -18.79 16.29 -5.53
N MET A 33 -17.80 15.88 -6.32
CA MET A 33 -16.53 16.60 -6.51
C MET A 33 -16.53 17.49 -7.74
N ASP A 34 -17.61 17.55 -8.51
CA ASP A 34 -17.74 18.32 -9.77
C ASP A 34 -16.64 17.93 -10.79
N ILE A 35 -16.42 16.61 -10.96
CA ILE A 35 -15.42 16.05 -11.86
C ILE A 35 -16.05 15.70 -13.21
N ASP A 36 -15.53 16.31 -14.28
CA ASP A 36 -15.98 16.07 -15.65
C ASP A 36 -14.95 15.33 -16.52
N ARG A 37 -13.70 15.29 -16.11
CA ARG A 37 -12.60 14.71 -16.87
C ARG A 37 -11.78 13.75 -16.00
N LEU A 38 -12.04 12.45 -16.14
CA LEU A 38 -11.37 11.41 -15.35
C LEU A 38 -10.37 10.63 -16.21
N PHE A 39 -9.13 10.59 -15.76
CA PHE A 39 -8.06 9.78 -16.36
C PHE A 39 -7.87 8.51 -15.53
N ILE A 40 -7.77 7.35 -16.18
CA ILE A 40 -7.58 6.06 -15.49
C ILE A 40 -6.10 5.68 -15.51
N VAL A 41 -5.58 5.22 -14.37
CA VAL A 41 -4.30 4.51 -14.27
C VAL A 41 -4.56 3.13 -13.68
N SER A 42 -4.15 2.08 -14.37
CA SER A 42 -4.46 0.71 -13.95
C SER A 42 -3.25 -0.21 -14.07
N SER A 43 -3.25 -1.29 -13.26
CA SER A 43 -2.35 -2.40 -13.51
C SER A 43 -2.72 -3.12 -14.82
N SER A 44 -1.73 -3.63 -15.53
CA SER A 44 -1.95 -4.38 -16.77
C SER A 44 -2.81 -5.64 -16.56
N THR A 45 -2.76 -6.25 -15.38
CA THR A 45 -3.59 -7.41 -15.04
C THR A 45 -5.07 -7.03 -15.00
N ILE A 46 -5.43 -5.97 -14.30
CA ILE A 46 -6.83 -5.52 -14.21
C ILE A 46 -7.33 -5.04 -15.57
N SER A 47 -6.53 -4.25 -16.29
CA SER A 47 -6.94 -3.69 -17.58
C SER A 47 -7.04 -4.73 -18.71
N LYS A 48 -6.12 -5.71 -18.76
CA LYS A 48 -6.00 -6.62 -19.92
C LYS A 48 -6.56 -8.01 -19.69
N LYS A 49 -6.76 -8.43 -18.41
CA LYS A 49 -7.20 -9.78 -18.08
C LYS A 49 -8.59 -9.80 -17.44
N THR A 50 -9.22 -8.64 -17.27
CA THR A 50 -10.59 -8.51 -16.72
C THR A 50 -11.37 -7.48 -17.53
N ASP A 51 -12.68 -7.45 -17.34
CA ASP A 51 -13.58 -6.45 -17.93
C ASP A 51 -13.86 -5.25 -17.00
N GLU A 52 -13.18 -5.17 -15.86
CA GLU A 52 -13.45 -4.15 -14.83
C GLU A 52 -13.19 -2.73 -15.32
N ILE A 53 -12.11 -2.52 -16.09
CA ILE A 53 -11.82 -1.19 -16.66
C ILE A 53 -12.84 -0.80 -17.73
N ASP A 54 -13.31 -1.74 -18.52
CA ASP A 54 -14.32 -1.46 -19.55
C ASP A 54 -15.67 -1.15 -18.91
N LYS A 55 -16.08 -1.85 -17.85
CA LYS A 55 -17.25 -1.49 -17.03
C LYS A 55 -17.15 -0.08 -16.44
N ILE A 56 -15.96 0.31 -15.97
CA ILE A 56 -15.72 1.66 -15.45
C ILE A 56 -15.83 2.70 -16.57
N LYS A 57 -15.24 2.45 -17.76
CA LYS A 57 -15.34 3.36 -18.91
C LYS A 57 -16.79 3.54 -19.36
N ASP A 58 -17.59 2.46 -19.39
CA ASP A 58 -19.01 2.51 -19.74
C ASP A 58 -19.80 3.43 -18.78
N ILE A 59 -19.50 3.34 -17.49
CA ILE A 59 -20.11 4.20 -16.46
C ILE A 59 -19.68 5.66 -16.64
N LEU A 60 -18.42 5.91 -16.97
CA LEU A 60 -17.87 7.25 -17.13
C LEU A 60 -18.38 7.95 -18.39
N GLY A 61 -18.62 7.19 -19.46
CA GLY A 61 -19.05 7.74 -20.74
C GLY A 61 -18.15 8.90 -21.19
N LYS A 62 -18.72 10.10 -21.35
CA LYS A 62 -18.00 11.29 -21.81
C LYS A 62 -16.97 11.82 -20.81
N LYS A 63 -17.07 11.45 -19.53
CA LYS A 63 -16.10 11.86 -18.50
C LYS A 63 -14.76 11.11 -18.61
N PHE A 64 -14.70 9.99 -19.31
CA PHE A 64 -13.46 9.27 -19.58
C PHE A 64 -12.61 10.01 -20.60
N VAL A 65 -11.38 10.42 -20.21
CA VAL A 65 -10.49 11.19 -21.11
C VAL A 65 -9.20 10.46 -21.48
N GLY A 66 -8.92 9.32 -20.90
CA GLY A 66 -7.75 8.51 -21.25
C GLY A 66 -7.36 7.50 -20.19
N ILE A 67 -6.42 6.62 -20.56
CA ILE A 67 -5.93 5.57 -19.68
C ILE A 67 -4.42 5.39 -19.84
N PHE A 68 -3.75 5.05 -18.73
CA PHE A 68 -2.40 4.49 -18.68
C PHE A 68 -2.48 3.13 -17.98
N ASP A 69 -2.31 2.05 -18.71
CA ASP A 69 -2.45 0.66 -18.25
C ASP A 69 -1.18 -0.17 -18.43
N SER A 70 -0.06 0.52 -18.63
CA SER A 70 1.28 -0.04 -18.79
C SER A 70 2.17 0.28 -17.58
N CYS A 71 1.60 0.32 -16.37
CA CYS A 71 2.38 0.44 -15.15
C CYS A 71 3.32 -0.76 -15.01
N GLU A 72 4.61 -0.50 -15.01
CA GLU A 72 5.64 -1.51 -14.83
C GLU A 72 5.90 -1.76 -13.35
N GLU A 73 6.27 -3.00 -13.03
CA GLU A 73 6.55 -3.42 -11.65
C GLU A 73 7.62 -2.52 -11.01
N HIS A 74 7.42 -2.19 -9.73
CA HIS A 74 8.25 -1.27 -8.94
C HIS A 74 8.27 0.19 -9.41
N SER A 75 7.42 0.59 -10.37
CA SER A 75 7.29 1.97 -10.87
C SER A 75 8.63 2.56 -11.35
N PRO A 76 9.23 2.06 -12.46
CA PRO A 76 10.45 2.65 -13.01
C PRO A 76 10.29 4.15 -13.26
N LEU A 77 11.35 4.94 -13.03
CA LEU A 77 11.31 6.40 -13.20
C LEU A 77 10.87 6.82 -14.60
N GLU A 78 11.33 6.09 -15.62
CA GLU A 78 10.96 6.32 -17.02
C GLU A 78 9.47 6.10 -17.26
N ASN A 79 8.90 5.03 -16.69
CA ASN A 79 7.48 4.69 -16.80
C ASN A 79 6.59 5.71 -16.06
N VAL A 80 7.05 6.20 -14.89
CA VAL A 80 6.38 7.30 -14.17
C VAL A 80 6.34 8.59 -15.00
N VAL A 81 7.46 8.96 -15.62
CA VAL A 81 7.54 10.16 -16.46
C VAL A 81 6.63 10.03 -17.70
N GLU A 82 6.57 8.85 -18.30
CA GLU A 82 5.65 8.56 -19.41
C GLU A 82 4.19 8.71 -18.98
N CYS A 83 3.81 8.14 -17.83
CA CYS A 83 2.49 8.30 -17.24
C CYS A 83 2.15 9.79 -17.03
N ALA A 84 3.06 10.56 -16.42
CA ALA A 84 2.86 11.99 -16.20
C ALA A 84 2.64 12.77 -17.51
N LYS A 85 3.43 12.48 -18.56
CA LYS A 85 3.25 13.12 -19.88
C LYS A 85 1.87 12.80 -20.48
N LYS A 86 1.41 11.55 -20.36
CA LYS A 86 0.12 11.13 -20.87
C LYS A 86 -1.04 11.79 -20.11
N ILE A 87 -0.95 11.88 -18.79
CA ILE A 87 -1.93 12.62 -17.97
C ILE A 87 -1.95 14.09 -18.39
N LYS A 88 -0.78 14.74 -18.52
CA LYS A 88 -0.68 16.15 -18.93
C LYS A 88 -1.38 16.42 -20.27
N SER A 89 -1.23 15.53 -21.25
CA SER A 89 -1.80 15.71 -22.59
C SER A 89 -3.33 15.69 -22.61
N THR A 90 -3.95 15.01 -21.67
CA THR A 90 -5.41 14.86 -21.57
C THR A 90 -6.07 15.88 -20.66
N ARG A 91 -5.31 16.57 -19.81
CA ARG A 91 -5.80 17.60 -18.86
C ARG A 91 -7.01 17.13 -18.05
N PRO A 92 -6.91 16.06 -17.26
CA PRO A 92 -8.01 15.60 -16.43
C PRO A 92 -8.18 16.49 -15.19
N ASP A 93 -9.38 16.44 -14.58
CA ASP A 93 -9.65 17.05 -13.29
C ASP A 93 -9.20 16.13 -12.15
N MET A 94 -9.26 14.80 -12.37
CA MET A 94 -8.97 13.78 -11.38
C MET A 94 -8.37 12.54 -12.05
N ILE A 95 -7.60 11.78 -11.28
CA ILE A 95 -7.05 10.47 -11.68
C ILE A 95 -7.76 9.37 -10.88
N LEU A 96 -8.30 8.37 -11.56
CA LEU A 96 -8.77 7.13 -10.96
C LEU A 96 -7.67 6.08 -11.10
N THR A 97 -7.20 5.55 -9.96
CA THR A 97 -6.24 4.45 -9.95
C THR A 97 -6.93 3.15 -9.55
N VAL A 98 -6.82 2.11 -10.40
CA VAL A 98 -7.36 0.78 -10.10
C VAL A 98 -6.23 -0.23 -10.11
N GLY A 99 -5.86 -0.73 -8.94
CA GLY A 99 -4.74 -1.69 -8.83
C GLY A 99 -4.06 -1.70 -7.47
N GLY A 100 -2.93 -2.38 -7.39
CA GLY A 100 -2.12 -2.46 -6.18
C GLY A 100 -1.18 -1.27 -5.98
N GLY A 101 -0.13 -1.48 -5.18
CA GLY A 101 0.82 -0.42 -4.83
C GLY A 101 1.53 0.22 -6.03
N THR A 102 1.85 -0.56 -7.07
CA THR A 102 2.56 -0.04 -8.26
C THR A 102 1.79 1.08 -8.97
N PRO A 103 0.55 0.90 -9.45
CA PRO A 103 -0.17 2.02 -10.08
C PRO A 103 -0.44 3.18 -9.13
N ILE A 104 -0.67 2.92 -7.84
CA ILE A 104 -0.86 3.98 -6.83
C ILE A 104 0.41 4.82 -6.68
N ASP A 105 1.58 4.18 -6.55
CA ASP A 105 2.88 4.85 -6.47
C ASP A 105 3.21 5.59 -7.77
N THR A 106 2.95 4.98 -8.93
CA THR A 106 3.14 5.62 -10.24
C THR A 106 2.36 6.93 -10.33
N VAL A 107 1.08 6.94 -9.91
CA VAL A 107 0.27 8.15 -9.90
C VAL A 107 0.81 9.20 -8.94
N LYS A 108 1.18 8.83 -7.71
CA LYS A 108 1.74 9.78 -6.74
C LYS A 108 2.98 10.49 -7.28
N VAL A 109 3.92 9.73 -7.83
CA VAL A 109 5.14 10.34 -8.37
C VAL A 109 4.84 11.11 -9.67
N SER A 110 3.87 10.67 -10.48
CA SER A 110 3.39 11.44 -11.64
C SER A 110 2.74 12.78 -11.22
N GLN A 111 2.02 12.81 -10.09
CA GLN A 111 1.48 14.07 -9.54
C GLN A 111 2.59 15.07 -9.17
N LEU A 112 3.72 14.59 -8.60
CA LEU A 112 4.90 15.44 -8.39
C LEU A 112 5.46 15.97 -9.71
N CYS A 113 5.60 15.11 -10.70
CA CYS A 113 6.07 15.52 -12.03
C CYS A 113 5.18 16.62 -12.63
N LEU A 114 3.87 16.45 -12.55
CA LEU A 114 2.88 17.42 -13.07
C LEU A 114 2.96 18.76 -12.32
N THR A 115 3.02 18.71 -10.99
CA THR A 115 3.00 19.91 -10.14
C THR A 115 4.31 20.71 -10.25
N LEU A 116 5.44 20.01 -10.33
CA LEU A 116 6.77 20.64 -10.38
C LEU A 116 7.28 20.90 -11.81
N GLY A 117 6.52 20.47 -12.83
CA GLY A 117 6.96 20.61 -14.22
C GLY A 117 8.14 19.71 -14.60
N ILE A 118 8.33 18.58 -13.92
CA ILE A 118 9.44 17.64 -14.12
C ILE A 118 9.00 16.54 -15.10
N PHE A 119 9.68 16.41 -16.24
CA PHE A 119 9.34 15.41 -17.26
C PHE A 119 10.56 14.63 -17.77
N SER A 120 11.59 14.48 -16.92
CA SER A 120 12.72 13.62 -17.15
C SER A 120 13.12 12.86 -15.87
N SER A 121 13.61 11.63 -16.03
CA SER A 121 14.11 10.81 -14.91
C SER A 121 15.28 11.49 -14.19
N ALA A 122 16.12 12.24 -14.93
CA ALA A 122 17.28 12.93 -14.37
C ALA A 122 16.89 14.07 -13.41
N GLU A 123 15.82 14.81 -13.71
CA GLU A 123 15.29 15.86 -12.84
C GLU A 123 14.56 15.24 -11.64
N LEU A 124 13.78 14.17 -11.87
CA LEU A 124 13.04 13.47 -10.82
C LEU A 124 13.99 12.94 -9.74
N LYS A 125 15.15 12.38 -10.11
CA LYS A 125 16.18 11.92 -9.17
C LYS A 125 16.65 13.00 -8.18
N LYS A 126 16.67 14.27 -8.58
CA LYS A 126 17.17 15.36 -7.74
C LYS A 126 16.29 15.67 -6.53
N ILE A 127 15.03 15.26 -6.57
CA ILE A 127 14.04 15.49 -5.50
C ILE A 127 13.76 14.24 -4.66
N SER A 128 14.41 13.10 -4.97
CA SER A 128 14.29 11.87 -4.20
C SER A 128 14.65 12.08 -2.73
N GLY A 129 13.92 11.45 -1.82
CA GLY A 129 14.13 11.53 -0.38
C GLY A 129 13.84 12.90 0.27
N LYS A 130 13.43 13.89 -0.51
CA LYS A 130 13.09 15.23 -0.02
C LYS A 130 11.59 15.43 -0.03
N ILE A 131 11.04 15.93 1.08
CA ILE A 131 9.63 16.29 1.13
C ILE A 131 9.38 17.53 0.27
N GLN A 132 8.40 17.45 -0.61
CA GLN A 132 7.93 18.55 -1.43
C GLN A 132 6.65 19.12 -0.83
N ASN A 133 6.66 20.42 -0.55
CA ASN A 133 5.45 21.12 -0.15
C ASN A 133 4.68 21.47 -1.44
N VAL A 134 3.82 20.55 -1.85
CA VAL A 134 3.06 20.65 -3.11
C VAL A 134 1.57 20.79 -2.83
N ASN A 135 0.92 21.59 -3.68
CA ASN A 135 -0.52 21.68 -3.77
C ASN A 135 -0.89 21.17 -5.19
N SER A 136 -1.26 19.93 -5.27
CA SER A 136 -1.56 19.28 -6.55
C SER A 136 -2.96 19.64 -7.02
N ASN A 137 -3.05 20.23 -8.21
CA ASN A 137 -4.34 20.54 -8.84
C ASN A 137 -5.06 19.28 -9.34
N ILE A 138 -4.34 18.18 -9.52
CA ILE A 138 -4.90 16.90 -9.99
C ILE A 138 -4.65 15.87 -8.89
N ARG A 139 -5.74 15.47 -8.22
CA ARG A 139 -5.71 14.49 -7.13
C ARG A 139 -6.04 13.09 -7.61
N GLN A 140 -6.01 12.13 -6.71
CA GLN A 140 -6.23 10.71 -6.98
C GLN A 140 -7.44 10.18 -6.22
N ILE A 141 -8.31 9.42 -6.92
CA ILE A 141 -9.22 8.44 -6.32
C ILE A 141 -8.55 7.07 -6.47
N ALA A 142 -8.36 6.32 -5.40
CA ALA A 142 -7.74 5.01 -5.44
C ALA A 142 -8.74 3.89 -5.16
N VAL A 143 -8.69 2.85 -6.01
CA VAL A 143 -9.38 1.56 -5.82
C VAL A 143 -8.29 0.49 -5.63
N PRO A 144 -7.82 0.27 -4.38
CA PRO A 144 -6.73 -0.66 -4.12
C PRO A 144 -7.20 -2.11 -4.29
N THR A 145 -6.40 -2.90 -4.99
CA THR A 145 -6.65 -4.34 -5.18
C THR A 145 -5.73 -5.22 -4.36
N THR A 146 -4.76 -4.65 -3.63
CA THR A 146 -3.84 -5.35 -2.73
C THR A 146 -3.96 -4.80 -1.31
N LEU A 147 -3.30 -5.44 -0.36
CA LEU A 147 -3.34 -5.07 1.07
C LEU A 147 -2.06 -4.35 1.53
N SER A 148 -1.37 -3.65 0.62
CA SER A 148 -0.11 -2.97 0.92
C SER A 148 -0.25 -1.65 1.69
N GLY A 149 -1.42 -0.99 1.62
CA GLY A 149 -1.70 0.25 2.35
C GLY A 149 -1.08 1.52 1.77
N GLY A 150 -0.48 1.44 0.57
CA GLY A 150 0.15 2.58 -0.08
C GLY A 150 -0.79 3.77 -0.32
N GLU A 151 -2.08 3.52 -0.49
CA GLU A 151 -3.12 4.52 -0.70
C GLU A 151 -3.35 5.49 0.47
N TYR A 152 -2.79 5.21 1.64
CA TYR A 152 -2.94 6.05 2.83
C TYR A 152 -1.73 6.92 3.14
N SER A 153 -0.71 6.89 2.30
CA SER A 153 0.58 7.54 2.53
C SER A 153 0.81 8.72 1.59
N ILE A 154 1.56 9.72 2.05
CA ILE A 154 2.09 10.83 1.24
C ILE A 154 3.37 10.47 0.50
N VAL A 155 3.81 9.22 0.57
CA VAL A 155 5.03 8.71 -0.06
C VAL A 155 4.65 7.86 -1.26
N GLY A 156 5.27 8.09 -2.41
CA GLY A 156 5.28 7.21 -3.57
C GLY A 156 6.68 6.62 -3.78
N GLY A 157 6.74 5.31 -4.07
CA GLY A 157 8.01 4.65 -4.39
C GLY A 157 8.24 4.56 -5.89
N ALA A 158 9.44 4.90 -6.37
CA ALA A 158 9.83 4.67 -7.76
C ALA A 158 11.24 4.10 -7.87
N MET A 159 11.48 3.28 -8.89
CA MET A 159 12.72 2.53 -9.09
C MET A 159 13.67 3.26 -10.04
N ASP A 160 14.85 3.57 -9.57
CA ASP A 160 15.99 3.82 -10.47
C ASP A 160 16.54 2.49 -10.97
N THR A 161 16.15 2.10 -12.17
CA THR A 161 16.55 0.81 -12.76
C THR A 161 18.04 0.69 -13.01
N LYS A 162 18.73 1.82 -13.26
CA LYS A 162 20.18 1.84 -13.46
C LYS A 162 20.96 1.57 -12.18
N ARG A 163 20.49 2.14 -11.07
CA ARG A 163 21.10 1.96 -9.74
C ARG A 163 20.54 0.76 -8.98
N LYS A 164 19.46 0.14 -9.49
CA LYS A 164 18.66 -0.89 -8.81
C LYS A 164 18.24 -0.46 -7.41
N LEU A 165 17.79 0.79 -7.29
CA LEU A 165 17.43 1.40 -6.02
C LEU A 165 16.00 1.94 -6.09
N LYS A 166 15.14 1.46 -5.22
CA LYS A 166 13.79 2.04 -5.03
C LYS A 166 13.92 3.25 -4.11
N GLU A 167 13.51 4.42 -4.61
CA GLU A 167 13.58 5.69 -3.91
C GLU A 167 12.20 6.17 -3.50
N GLY A 168 12.13 6.88 -2.36
CA GLY A 168 10.91 7.49 -1.87
C GLY A 168 10.75 8.92 -2.40
N TYR A 169 9.57 9.23 -2.89
CA TYR A 169 9.15 10.56 -3.33
C TYR A 169 8.03 11.04 -2.41
N LEU A 170 8.27 12.15 -1.72
CA LEU A 170 7.38 12.65 -0.69
C LEU A 170 6.77 13.98 -1.11
N GLY A 171 5.47 14.11 -0.92
CA GLY A 171 4.79 15.38 -1.15
C GLY A 171 3.55 15.50 -0.28
N THR A 172 3.31 16.69 0.26
CA THR A 172 2.24 16.93 1.23
C THR A 172 0.86 16.54 0.71
N ASP A 173 0.66 16.49 -0.60
CA ASP A 173 -0.63 16.31 -1.26
C ASP A 173 -0.70 15.04 -2.14
N LEU A 174 0.23 14.09 -1.97
CA LEU A 174 0.30 12.87 -2.78
C LEU A 174 -0.62 11.74 -2.30
N CYS A 175 -1.11 11.81 -1.06
CA CYS A 175 -2.10 10.83 -0.61
C CYS A 175 -3.35 10.92 -1.49
N PRO A 176 -3.92 9.80 -1.96
CA PRO A 176 -5.23 9.80 -2.59
C PRO A 176 -6.26 10.60 -1.80
N GLN A 177 -7.06 11.40 -2.47
CA GLN A 177 -8.11 12.19 -1.82
C GLN A 177 -9.29 11.33 -1.41
N VAL A 178 -9.56 10.29 -2.20
CA VAL A 178 -10.64 9.33 -1.94
C VAL A 178 -10.12 7.92 -2.14
N VAL A 179 -10.53 6.99 -1.27
CA VAL A 179 -10.25 5.56 -1.40
C VAL A 179 -11.58 4.80 -1.46
N ILE A 180 -11.69 3.90 -2.44
CA ILE A 180 -12.85 3.00 -2.58
C ILE A 180 -12.38 1.58 -2.34
N LEU A 181 -12.73 1.00 -1.20
CA LEU A 181 -12.44 -0.38 -0.83
C LEU A 181 -13.50 -1.28 -1.46
N ASP A 182 -13.22 -1.76 -2.67
CA ASP A 182 -14.08 -2.65 -3.43
C ASP A 182 -13.60 -4.10 -3.30
N PRO A 183 -14.24 -4.94 -2.49
CA PRO A 183 -13.83 -6.32 -2.30
C PRO A 183 -14.06 -7.18 -3.54
N TYR A 184 -14.96 -6.78 -4.45
CA TYR A 184 -15.26 -7.53 -5.68
C TYR A 184 -14.11 -7.39 -6.70
N ILE A 185 -13.65 -6.17 -6.98
CA ILE A 185 -12.49 -5.95 -7.86
C ILE A 185 -11.24 -6.63 -7.29
N SER A 186 -11.09 -6.64 -5.97
CA SER A 186 -9.94 -7.28 -5.32
C SER A 186 -9.85 -8.78 -5.57
N THR A 187 -10.95 -9.47 -5.93
CA THR A 187 -10.93 -10.91 -6.24
C THR A 187 -10.08 -11.28 -7.45
N HIS A 188 -9.81 -10.31 -8.33
CA HIS A 188 -8.91 -10.49 -9.48
C HIS A 188 -7.42 -10.52 -9.09
N THR A 189 -7.10 -10.18 -7.84
CA THR A 189 -5.73 -10.25 -7.35
C THR A 189 -5.35 -11.69 -7.03
N PRO A 190 -4.22 -12.20 -7.58
CA PRO A 190 -3.74 -13.55 -7.26
C PRO A 190 -3.61 -13.75 -5.76
N ASN A 191 -3.99 -14.94 -5.27
CA ASN A 191 -4.08 -15.20 -3.83
C ASN A 191 -2.74 -15.00 -3.12
N TRP A 192 -1.63 -15.44 -3.73
CA TRP A 192 -0.30 -15.22 -3.16
C TRP A 192 0.04 -13.73 -2.98
N LEU A 193 -0.38 -12.87 -3.91
CA LEU A 193 -0.12 -11.42 -3.83
C LEU A 193 -1.03 -10.77 -2.78
N TRP A 194 -2.30 -11.16 -2.72
CA TRP A 194 -3.23 -10.72 -1.69
C TRP A 194 -2.70 -11.03 -0.29
N LEU A 195 -2.32 -12.28 -0.06
CA LEU A 195 -1.85 -12.75 1.25
C LEU A 195 -0.49 -12.16 1.62
N SER A 196 0.48 -12.11 0.70
CA SER A 196 1.80 -11.54 1.01
C SER A 196 1.76 -10.05 1.28
N THR A 197 0.90 -9.28 0.58
CA THR A 197 0.72 -7.85 0.88
C THR A 197 -0.02 -7.63 2.21
N ALA A 198 -0.84 -8.57 2.66
CA ALA A 198 -1.41 -8.55 4.00
C ALA A 198 -0.35 -8.71 5.09
N ILE A 199 0.64 -9.60 4.90
CA ILE A 199 1.77 -9.72 5.84
C ILE A 199 2.54 -8.39 5.92
N ARG A 200 2.65 -7.64 4.83
CA ARG A 200 3.21 -6.27 4.87
C ARG A 200 2.40 -5.35 5.79
N SER A 201 1.08 -5.43 5.78
CA SER A 201 0.23 -4.65 6.68
C SER A 201 0.25 -5.15 8.13
N ILE A 202 0.46 -6.45 8.35
CA ILE A 202 0.76 -7.00 9.68
C ILE A 202 2.09 -6.44 10.20
N ASP A 203 3.09 -6.34 9.34
CA ASP A 203 4.38 -5.73 9.65
C ASP A 203 4.22 -4.25 10.04
N HIS A 204 3.42 -3.47 9.30
CA HIS A 204 3.03 -2.12 9.69
C HIS A 204 2.41 -2.08 11.11
N ALA A 205 1.47 -2.99 11.38
CA ALA A 205 0.80 -3.04 12.68
C ALA A 205 1.78 -3.33 13.81
N ILE A 206 2.63 -4.33 13.65
CA ILE A 206 3.55 -4.79 14.68
C ILE A 206 4.68 -3.78 14.90
N GLU A 207 5.36 -3.32 13.85
CA GLU A 207 6.44 -2.33 14.00
C GLU A 207 5.91 -0.99 14.50
N GLY A 208 4.72 -0.56 14.04
CA GLY A 208 4.05 0.62 14.57
C GLY A 208 3.72 0.49 16.07
N PHE A 209 3.18 -0.65 16.49
CA PHE A 209 2.89 -0.95 17.89
C PHE A 209 4.15 -1.02 18.76
N CYS A 210 5.24 -1.55 18.23
CA CYS A 210 6.52 -1.65 18.91
C CYS A 210 7.34 -0.35 18.86
N SER A 211 6.94 0.64 18.05
CA SER A 211 7.65 1.91 17.91
C SER A 211 7.86 2.60 19.26
N ASN A 212 8.99 3.31 19.40
CA ASN A 212 9.27 4.16 20.57
C ASN A 212 8.39 5.41 20.63
N LEU A 213 7.78 5.78 19.51
CA LEU A 213 6.81 6.87 19.47
C LEU A 213 5.45 6.35 19.96
N LYS A 214 5.07 6.76 21.17
CA LYS A 214 3.80 6.36 21.78
C LYS A 214 2.63 7.01 21.03
N ASN A 215 1.86 6.21 20.30
CA ASN A 215 0.69 6.68 19.59
C ASN A 215 -0.53 5.81 19.96
N PRO A 216 -1.50 6.37 20.73
CA PRO A 216 -2.64 5.58 21.21
C PRO A 216 -3.53 5.06 20.10
N LEU A 217 -3.68 5.79 18.98
CA LEU A 217 -4.48 5.33 17.83
C LEU A 217 -3.83 4.13 17.15
N ILE A 218 -2.50 4.19 16.96
CA ILE A 218 -1.76 3.07 16.37
C ILE A 218 -1.81 1.85 17.27
N ASN A 219 -1.57 2.03 18.57
CA ASN A 219 -1.57 0.93 19.52
C ASN A 219 -2.91 0.17 19.52
N HIS A 220 -4.04 0.91 19.53
CA HIS A 220 -5.36 0.30 19.48
C HIS A 220 -5.62 -0.37 18.13
N ASN A 221 -5.39 0.35 17.04
CA ASN A 221 -5.67 -0.14 15.69
C ASN A 221 -4.78 -1.33 15.30
N ALA A 222 -3.52 -1.37 15.76
CA ALA A 222 -2.61 -2.46 15.47
C ALA A 222 -3.14 -3.81 15.98
N LEU A 223 -3.55 -3.88 17.25
CA LEU A 223 -4.05 -5.12 17.83
C LEU A 223 -5.35 -5.59 17.17
N GLU A 224 -6.25 -4.65 16.84
CA GLU A 224 -7.49 -4.99 16.14
C GLU A 224 -7.22 -5.44 14.70
N THR A 225 -6.30 -4.79 13.99
CA THR A 225 -5.81 -5.23 12.68
C THR A 225 -5.31 -6.67 12.71
N LEU A 226 -4.51 -7.03 13.72
CA LEU A 226 -4.01 -8.41 13.88
C LEU A 226 -5.15 -9.41 14.13
N ARG A 227 -6.16 -9.07 14.96
CA ARG A 227 -7.33 -9.93 15.20
C ARG A 227 -8.12 -10.19 13.92
N ILE A 228 -8.37 -9.14 13.14
CA ILE A 228 -9.09 -9.26 11.86
C ILE A 228 -8.29 -10.16 10.90
N PHE A 229 -7.00 -9.89 10.70
CA PHE A 229 -6.17 -10.66 9.78
C PHE A 229 -6.00 -12.12 10.20
N SER A 230 -5.97 -12.42 11.50
CA SER A 230 -5.82 -13.80 11.98
C SER A 230 -6.91 -14.75 11.44
N ASN A 231 -8.09 -14.23 11.16
CA ASN A 231 -9.22 -14.98 10.60
C ASN A 231 -9.39 -14.73 9.09
N SER A 232 -9.52 -13.46 8.68
CA SER A 232 -9.87 -13.09 7.30
C SER A 232 -8.85 -13.58 6.26
N LEU A 233 -7.56 -13.72 6.63
CA LEU A 233 -6.55 -14.22 5.70
C LEU A 233 -6.66 -15.73 5.49
N ARG A 234 -6.98 -16.50 6.54
CA ARG A 234 -7.24 -17.94 6.39
C ARG A 234 -8.50 -18.17 5.56
N GLU A 235 -9.57 -17.42 5.83
CA GLU A 235 -10.80 -17.49 5.06
C GLU A 235 -10.56 -17.16 3.57
N THR A 236 -9.75 -16.14 3.25
CA THR A 236 -9.43 -15.80 1.85
C THR A 236 -8.42 -16.75 1.21
N LYS A 237 -7.59 -17.44 2.00
CA LYS A 237 -6.76 -18.53 1.49
C LYS A 237 -7.61 -19.70 1.05
N ASP A 238 -8.59 -20.10 1.86
CA ASP A 238 -9.47 -21.25 1.61
C ASP A 238 -10.47 -20.95 0.48
N ASP A 239 -11.03 -19.74 0.46
CA ASP A 239 -11.91 -19.23 -0.59
C ASP A 239 -11.49 -17.82 -1.01
N CYS A 240 -10.76 -17.73 -2.12
CA CYS A 240 -10.28 -16.44 -2.65
C CYS A 240 -11.39 -15.50 -3.15
N TYR A 241 -12.63 -15.99 -3.27
CA TYR A 241 -13.81 -15.21 -3.62
C TYR A 241 -14.68 -14.81 -2.42
N ASN A 242 -14.26 -15.11 -1.20
CA ASN A 242 -14.97 -14.71 0.01
C ASN A 242 -14.96 -13.19 0.18
N ILE A 243 -16.01 -12.54 -0.33
CA ILE A 243 -16.17 -11.09 -0.35
C ILE A 243 -16.15 -10.50 1.06
N LYS A 244 -16.77 -11.17 2.04
CA LYS A 244 -16.79 -10.71 3.44
C LYS A 244 -15.39 -10.67 4.04
N ALA A 245 -14.60 -11.72 3.86
CA ALA A 245 -13.24 -11.79 4.36
C ALA A 245 -12.32 -10.78 3.65
N ARG A 246 -12.49 -10.56 2.34
CA ARG A 246 -11.78 -9.53 1.60
C ARG A 246 -12.11 -8.13 2.09
N SER A 247 -13.39 -7.82 2.29
CA SER A 247 -13.80 -6.54 2.87
C SER A 247 -13.21 -6.32 4.26
N GLN A 248 -13.21 -7.32 5.13
CA GLN A 248 -12.60 -7.24 6.45
C GLN A 248 -11.09 -6.97 6.36
N SER A 249 -10.38 -7.66 5.46
CA SER A 249 -8.95 -7.44 5.23
C SER A 249 -8.65 -6.02 4.73
N GLN A 250 -9.45 -5.48 3.81
CA GLN A 250 -9.29 -4.10 3.34
C GLN A 250 -9.52 -3.08 4.47
N LYS A 251 -10.53 -3.29 5.31
CA LYS A 251 -10.78 -2.44 6.49
C LYS A 251 -9.64 -2.50 7.51
N ALA A 252 -9.04 -3.67 7.72
CA ALA A 252 -7.88 -3.84 8.59
C ALA A 252 -6.67 -3.02 8.08
N VAL A 253 -6.40 -3.04 6.76
CA VAL A 253 -5.38 -2.18 6.15
C VAL A 253 -5.68 -0.71 6.39
N TRP A 254 -6.90 -0.26 6.14
CA TRP A 254 -7.30 1.12 6.38
C TRP A 254 -7.08 1.55 7.83
N MET A 255 -7.45 0.72 8.80
CA MET A 255 -7.30 1.01 10.23
C MET A 255 -5.84 1.28 10.61
N ILE A 256 -4.88 0.56 10.04
CA ILE A 256 -3.47 0.70 10.41
C ILE A 256 -2.71 1.66 9.49
N ALA A 257 -2.86 1.52 8.17
CA ALA A 257 -2.00 2.21 7.21
C ALA A 257 -2.17 3.74 7.21
N LYS A 258 -3.38 4.25 7.47
CA LYS A 258 -3.64 5.70 7.55
C LYS A 258 -2.85 6.43 8.63
N ASN A 259 -2.31 5.70 9.60
CA ASN A 259 -1.62 6.26 10.76
C ASN A 259 -0.08 6.13 10.66
N MET A 260 0.42 5.41 9.65
CA MET A 260 1.83 5.00 9.59
C MET A 260 2.82 6.15 9.38
N GLY A 261 2.38 7.29 8.85
CA GLY A 261 3.20 8.51 8.77
C GLY A 261 3.58 9.13 10.11
N ASN A 262 2.99 8.65 11.22
CA ASN A 262 3.19 9.17 12.58
C ASN A 262 4.05 8.27 13.47
N VAL A 263 4.66 7.24 12.93
CA VAL A 263 5.58 6.34 13.64
C VAL A 263 6.81 6.05 12.81
N THR A 264 7.88 5.64 13.48
CA THR A 264 9.09 5.14 12.80
C THR A 264 8.97 3.65 12.59
N MET A 265 9.17 3.21 11.33
CA MET A 265 9.28 1.80 10.99
C MET A 265 10.58 1.22 11.53
N GLY A 266 10.56 -0.07 11.84
CA GLY A 266 11.68 -0.79 12.43
C GLY A 266 12.56 -1.52 11.40
N ALA A 267 13.29 -2.52 11.92
CA ALA A 267 14.30 -3.27 11.16
C ALA A 267 13.68 -4.16 10.08
N SER A 268 12.45 -4.69 10.27
CA SER A 268 11.78 -5.51 9.26
C SER A 268 11.58 -4.71 7.97
N HIS A 269 11.07 -3.48 8.07
CA HIS A 269 10.94 -2.59 6.94
C HIS A 269 12.29 -2.16 6.35
N GLY A 270 13.25 -1.78 7.20
CA GLY A 270 14.57 -1.31 6.75
C GLY A 270 15.33 -2.37 5.96
N ILE A 271 15.45 -3.58 6.49
CA ILE A 271 16.10 -4.72 5.81
C ILE A 271 15.27 -5.17 4.60
N GLY A 272 13.93 -5.16 4.74
CA GLY A 272 13.02 -5.52 3.65
C GLY A 272 13.18 -4.64 2.40
N TYR A 273 13.48 -3.35 2.56
CA TYR A 273 13.80 -2.47 1.43
C TYR A 273 15.07 -2.91 0.70
N LEU A 274 16.10 -3.32 1.43
CA LEU A 274 17.34 -3.84 0.83
C LEU A 274 17.11 -5.17 0.11
N LEU A 275 16.36 -6.09 0.72
CA LEU A 275 15.99 -7.35 0.07
C LEU A 275 15.19 -7.14 -1.21
N GLY A 276 14.28 -6.18 -1.21
CA GLY A 276 13.50 -5.83 -2.41
C GLY A 276 14.35 -5.22 -3.52
N SER A 277 15.26 -4.31 -3.19
CA SER A 277 16.07 -3.58 -4.17
C SER A 277 17.27 -4.39 -4.69
N ILE A 278 18.00 -5.06 -3.81
CA ILE A 278 19.22 -5.81 -4.17
C ILE A 278 18.88 -7.25 -4.55
N GLY A 279 17.99 -7.89 -3.77
CA GLY A 279 17.60 -9.29 -3.93
C GLY A 279 16.46 -9.52 -4.92
N SER A 280 15.83 -8.46 -5.44
CA SER A 280 14.64 -8.54 -6.30
C SER A 280 13.49 -9.34 -5.67
N VAL A 281 13.40 -9.36 -4.33
CA VAL A 281 12.33 -10.04 -3.60
C VAL A 281 11.05 -9.20 -3.70
N PRO A 282 9.89 -9.77 -4.07
CA PRO A 282 8.62 -9.06 -4.09
C PRO A 282 8.32 -8.40 -2.75
N HIS A 283 7.86 -7.15 -2.77
CA HIS A 283 7.77 -6.30 -1.56
C HIS A 283 6.88 -6.90 -0.44
N GLY A 284 5.81 -7.62 -0.81
CA GLY A 284 5.00 -8.36 0.17
C GLY A 284 5.74 -9.52 0.83
N GLN A 285 6.64 -10.18 0.09
CA GLN A 285 7.39 -11.33 0.60
C GLN A 285 8.56 -10.93 1.52
N THR A 286 9.09 -9.71 1.39
CA THR A 286 10.16 -9.24 2.28
C THR A 286 9.73 -9.26 3.75
N SER A 287 8.50 -8.83 4.06
CA SER A 287 7.95 -8.87 5.41
C SER A 287 7.67 -10.29 5.89
N CYS A 288 7.29 -11.21 4.99
CA CYS A 288 7.10 -12.63 5.33
C CYS A 288 8.38 -13.26 5.90
N VAL A 289 9.52 -12.87 5.34
CA VAL A 289 10.83 -13.41 5.75
C VAL A 289 11.41 -12.65 6.94
N MET A 290 11.30 -11.32 6.96
CA MET A 290 12.02 -10.49 7.94
C MET A 290 11.27 -10.32 9.26
N LEU A 291 9.94 -10.19 9.24
CA LEU A 291 9.19 -9.88 10.44
C LEU A 291 9.36 -10.92 11.56
N PRO A 292 9.25 -12.25 11.31
CA PRO A 292 9.49 -13.24 12.37
C PRO A 292 10.92 -13.20 12.92
N ALA A 293 11.92 -12.95 12.07
CA ALA A 293 13.33 -12.87 12.48
C ALA A 293 13.59 -11.66 13.38
N VAL A 294 13.05 -10.49 12.99
CA VAL A 294 13.18 -9.25 13.80
C VAL A 294 12.43 -9.37 15.12
N LEU A 295 11.24 -9.97 15.12
CA LEU A 295 10.50 -10.22 16.37
C LEU A 295 11.27 -11.15 17.31
N LYS A 296 11.88 -12.22 16.77
CA LYS A 296 12.71 -13.11 17.56
C LYS A 296 13.92 -12.41 18.14
N TRP A 297 14.58 -11.56 17.36
CA TRP A 297 15.72 -10.77 17.83
C TRP A 297 15.34 -9.82 18.99
N ASN A 298 14.12 -9.29 18.97
CA ASN A 298 13.61 -8.32 19.93
C ASN A 298 12.75 -8.94 21.06
N GLU A 299 12.65 -10.27 21.18
CA GLU A 299 11.67 -10.93 22.07
C GLU A 299 11.75 -10.53 23.54
N ASP A 300 12.93 -10.18 24.03
CA ASP A 300 13.17 -9.79 25.41
C ASP A 300 13.00 -8.28 25.68
N PHE A 301 12.91 -7.45 24.63
CA PHE A 301 12.83 -5.98 24.79
C PHE A 301 11.47 -5.51 25.31
N HIS A 302 10.38 -6.15 24.86
CA HIS A 302 9.01 -5.74 25.20
C HIS A 302 8.11 -6.97 25.42
N PRO A 303 8.33 -7.74 26.50
CA PRO A 303 7.62 -9.02 26.73
C PRO A 303 6.10 -8.84 26.85
N GLU A 304 5.61 -7.71 27.34
CA GLU A 304 4.17 -7.42 27.39
C GLU A 304 3.58 -7.19 25.99
N LYS A 305 4.28 -6.48 25.13
CA LYS A 305 3.85 -6.28 23.73
C LYS A 305 3.88 -7.58 22.94
N ASP A 306 4.90 -8.42 23.19
CA ASP A 306 5.01 -9.76 22.61
C ASP A 306 3.76 -10.59 22.91
N LYS A 307 3.35 -10.68 24.17
CA LYS A 307 2.11 -11.36 24.58
C LYS A 307 0.87 -10.76 23.93
N MET A 308 0.75 -9.43 23.84
CA MET A 308 -0.39 -8.79 23.24
C MET A 308 -0.52 -9.08 21.74
N ILE A 309 0.60 -9.14 21.02
CA ILE A 309 0.66 -9.51 19.60
C ILE A 309 0.21 -10.97 19.43
N ALA A 310 0.80 -11.89 20.18
CA ALA A 310 0.45 -13.31 20.11
C ALA A 310 -1.04 -13.55 20.44
N ASN A 311 -1.57 -12.88 21.48
CA ASN A 311 -2.99 -12.91 21.81
C ASN A 311 -3.88 -12.39 20.67
N ALA A 312 -3.51 -11.27 20.05
CA ALA A 312 -4.27 -10.68 18.95
C ALA A 312 -4.31 -11.60 17.72
N LEU A 313 -3.24 -12.37 17.48
CA LEU A 313 -3.18 -13.41 16.45
C LEU A 313 -3.87 -14.73 16.84
N GLY A 314 -4.51 -14.79 18.02
CA GLY A 314 -5.21 -15.99 18.50
C GLY A 314 -4.27 -17.11 18.98
N ARG A 315 -3.03 -16.78 19.36
CA ARG A 315 -1.98 -17.71 19.78
C ARG A 315 -1.39 -17.35 21.16
N PRO A 316 -2.21 -17.30 22.24
CA PRO A 316 -1.79 -16.79 23.55
C PRO A 316 -0.66 -17.60 24.22
N LYS A 317 -0.39 -18.82 23.75
CA LYS A 317 0.65 -19.69 24.29
C LYS A 317 1.98 -19.58 23.55
N LEU A 318 2.02 -18.91 22.42
CA LEU A 318 3.21 -18.71 21.60
C LEU A 318 3.87 -17.35 21.88
N LYS A 319 5.12 -17.21 21.49
CA LYS A 319 5.78 -15.92 21.33
C LYS A 319 5.26 -15.23 20.08
N ALA A 320 5.38 -13.90 20.00
CA ALA A 320 4.91 -13.14 18.83
C ALA A 320 5.55 -13.63 17.52
N TYR A 321 6.86 -13.90 17.53
CA TYR A 321 7.55 -14.38 16.33
C TYR A 321 7.05 -15.76 15.87
N GLU A 322 6.70 -16.65 16.80
CA GLU A 322 6.15 -17.97 16.52
C GLU A 322 4.74 -17.84 15.92
N ALA A 323 3.89 -16.99 16.53
CA ALA A 323 2.54 -16.75 16.07
C ALA A 323 2.49 -16.16 14.66
N VAL A 324 3.37 -15.20 14.35
CA VAL A 324 3.50 -14.62 13.01
C VAL A 324 4.04 -15.65 12.02
N LYS A 325 5.07 -16.41 12.39
CA LYS A 325 5.64 -17.45 11.53
C LYS A 325 4.63 -18.56 11.23
N GLU A 326 3.87 -18.99 12.23
CA GLU A 326 2.78 -19.97 12.04
C GLU A 326 1.75 -19.45 11.03
N LEU A 327 1.30 -18.19 11.17
CA LEU A 327 0.37 -17.58 10.22
C LEU A 327 0.93 -17.56 8.79
N ILE A 328 2.19 -17.17 8.60
CA ILE A 328 2.85 -17.13 7.29
C ILE A 328 2.89 -18.52 6.65
N ILE A 329 3.25 -19.55 7.43
CA ILE A 329 3.27 -20.96 6.99
C ILE A 329 1.86 -21.45 6.65
N ASP A 330 0.88 -21.19 7.51
CA ASP A 330 -0.53 -21.55 7.28
C ASP A 330 -1.06 -20.94 5.99
N LEU A 331 -0.60 -19.73 5.64
CA LEU A 331 -0.98 -19.05 4.39
C LEU A 331 -0.22 -19.57 3.15
N GLY A 332 0.76 -20.47 3.33
CA GLY A 332 1.57 -21.02 2.25
C GLY A 332 2.54 -20.00 1.64
N LEU A 333 2.98 -19.02 2.46
CA LEU A 333 3.89 -17.97 2.03
C LEU A 333 5.36 -18.31 2.38
N PRO A 334 6.34 -17.69 1.67
CA PRO A 334 7.75 -17.79 2.02
C PRO A 334 8.01 -17.39 3.47
N HIS A 335 8.84 -18.12 4.20
CA HIS A 335 9.11 -17.87 5.62
C HIS A 335 10.61 -17.86 5.97
N CYS A 336 11.47 -18.03 4.96
CA CYS A 336 12.92 -17.92 5.10
C CYS A 336 13.55 -17.32 3.83
N LEU A 337 14.83 -16.90 3.92
CA LEU A 337 15.55 -16.29 2.80
C LEU A 337 15.68 -17.21 1.59
N GLN A 338 15.86 -18.52 1.82
CA GLN A 338 15.95 -19.50 0.75
C GLN A 338 14.69 -19.60 -0.09
N ASP A 339 13.51 -19.47 0.55
CA ASP A 339 12.22 -19.53 -0.15
C ASP A 339 12.03 -18.38 -1.16
N VAL A 340 12.77 -17.27 -0.97
CA VAL A 340 12.77 -16.10 -1.85
C VAL A 340 14.04 -15.99 -2.71
N GLY A 341 14.81 -17.07 -2.82
CA GLY A 341 15.98 -17.18 -3.69
C GLY A 341 17.24 -16.47 -3.17
N ILE A 342 17.30 -16.16 -1.88
CA ILE A 342 18.50 -15.59 -1.23
C ILE A 342 19.26 -16.71 -0.52
N GLY A 343 20.39 -17.13 -1.11
CA GLY A 343 21.33 -18.11 -0.54
C GLY A 343 22.41 -17.45 0.32
N ARG A 344 23.26 -18.29 0.91
CA ARG A 344 24.42 -17.82 1.72
C ARG A 344 25.47 -17.05 0.92
N ASP A 345 25.46 -17.20 -0.41
CA ASP A 345 26.43 -16.61 -1.32
C ASP A 345 25.97 -15.25 -1.88
N LYS A 346 24.81 -14.78 -1.46
CA LYS A 346 24.22 -13.47 -1.79
C LYS A 346 24.02 -12.65 -0.53
#